data_8390da3af20913c3cbc2de6dee656453
#
_entry.id   8390da3af20913c3cbc2de6dee656453
#
_cell.length_a   1.000
_cell.length_b   1.000
_cell.length_c   1.000
_cell.angle_alpha   90.00
_cell.angle_beta   90.00
_cell.angle_gamma   90.00
#
_symmetry.space_group_name_H-M   'P 1'
#
loop_
_entity.id
_entity.type
_entity.pdbx_description
1 polymer ?
#
loop_
_entity_poly.entity_id
_entity_poly.type
_entity_poly.pdbx_seq_one_letter_code
_entity_poly.pdbx_strand_id
1 'polypeptide(L)'
;HAAGKTGTSNDMRDSWFAGFTGDRLAVFWMGRDDNAPSGLYGATGSLRAWSELFRKLPTRPLSAAPGEGLEMAWIDPSSGHRTDPQCEGARQVPVVAGYLSQDTQGCFWQRVGNMFGGGQDAPASPTSAPSRD
;
A
#
# COMPACT_ATOMS: atom_id res chain seq x y z
N HIS A 1 13.61 -0.35 -4.40
CA HIS A 1 12.28 -0.58 -3.78
C HIS A 1 12.15 -2.07 -3.45
N ALA A 2 11.85 -2.38 -2.20
CA ALA A 2 11.60 -3.72 -1.68
C ALA A 2 10.42 -3.65 -0.69
N ALA A 3 9.79 -4.79 -0.44
CA ALA A 3 8.77 -4.94 0.60
C ALA A 3 9.12 -6.14 1.48
N GLY A 4 8.60 -6.16 2.70
CA GLY A 4 8.82 -7.28 3.61
C GLY A 4 8.14 -7.11 4.95
N LYS A 5 8.22 -8.16 5.75
CA LYS A 5 7.64 -8.22 7.09
C LYS A 5 8.61 -8.86 8.07
N THR A 6 8.78 -8.20 9.21
CA THR A 6 9.50 -8.76 10.35
C THR A 6 8.60 -9.70 11.17
N GLY A 7 9.20 -10.69 11.82
CA GLY A 7 8.59 -11.52 12.83
C GLY A 7 9.52 -11.69 14.03
N THR A 8 8.94 -11.81 15.20
CA THR A 8 9.67 -12.10 16.45
C THR A 8 8.79 -13.03 17.27
N SER A 9 9.33 -14.17 17.68
CA SER A 9 8.62 -15.07 18.59
C SER A 9 8.63 -14.56 20.02
N ASN A 10 7.81 -15.18 20.89
CA ASN A 10 7.79 -14.86 22.31
C ASN A 10 9.18 -14.99 22.92
N ASP A 11 9.48 -14.15 23.90
CA ASP A 11 10.75 -14.09 24.59
C ASP A 11 11.97 -13.82 23.68
N MET A 12 11.76 -13.27 22.48
CA MET A 12 12.84 -12.99 21.51
C MET A 12 13.69 -14.23 21.18
N ARG A 13 13.08 -15.40 21.09
CA ARG A 13 13.78 -16.65 20.75
C ARG A 13 14.17 -16.68 19.29
N ASP A 14 13.22 -16.27 18.42
CA ASP A 14 13.41 -16.25 16.98
C ASP A 14 13.22 -14.85 16.42
N SER A 15 14.10 -14.48 15.55
CA SER A 15 14.06 -13.29 14.72
C SER A 15 13.82 -13.72 13.28
N TRP A 16 12.78 -13.20 12.65
CA TRP A 16 12.38 -13.50 11.27
C TRP A 16 12.31 -12.25 10.43
N PHE A 17 12.64 -12.37 9.16
CA PHE A 17 12.34 -11.39 8.14
C PHE A 17 12.08 -12.10 6.82
N ALA A 18 10.91 -11.86 6.24
CA ALA A 18 10.58 -12.24 4.87
C ALA A 18 10.53 -10.97 4.02
N GLY A 19 11.34 -10.90 2.98
CA GLY A 19 11.42 -9.72 2.12
C GLY A 19 11.62 -10.07 0.65
N PHE A 20 11.14 -9.20 -0.22
CA PHE A 20 11.21 -9.40 -1.66
C PHE A 20 11.44 -8.09 -2.43
N THR A 21 12.01 -8.25 -3.60
CA THR A 21 12.19 -7.22 -4.64
C THR A 21 11.36 -7.60 -5.87
N GLY A 22 11.54 -6.93 -6.99
CA GLY A 22 10.82 -7.27 -8.22
C GLY A 22 11.18 -8.63 -8.84
N ASP A 23 12.26 -9.24 -8.41
CA ASP A 23 12.80 -10.48 -9.01
C ASP A 23 13.32 -11.52 -7.99
N ARG A 24 13.36 -11.19 -6.70
CA ARG A 24 13.91 -12.07 -5.66
C ARG A 24 13.09 -12.02 -4.39
N LEU A 25 12.95 -13.17 -3.74
CA LEU A 25 12.38 -13.33 -2.42
C LEU A 25 13.36 -14.11 -1.54
N ALA A 26 13.54 -13.68 -0.30
CA ALA A 26 14.27 -14.45 0.70
C ALA A 26 13.66 -14.29 2.08
N VAL A 27 13.72 -15.38 2.85
CA VAL A 27 13.36 -15.41 4.26
C VAL A 27 14.62 -15.65 5.07
N PHE A 28 14.82 -14.82 6.08
CA PHE A 28 15.91 -14.95 7.03
C PHE A 28 15.37 -15.31 8.40
N TRP A 29 16.03 -16.25 9.03
CA TRP A 29 15.80 -16.67 10.40
C TRP A 29 17.09 -16.62 11.20
N MET A 30 17.00 -16.15 12.42
CA MET A 30 18.06 -16.20 13.42
C MET A 30 17.45 -16.66 14.74
N GLY A 31 18.02 -17.69 15.31
CA GLY A 31 17.60 -18.28 16.57
C GLY A 31 18.75 -19.07 17.19
N ARG A 32 18.46 -19.75 18.28
CA ARG A 32 19.41 -20.63 18.98
C ARG A 32 18.90 -22.07 18.92
N ASP A 33 19.80 -23.00 18.74
CA ASP A 33 19.48 -24.44 18.68
C ASP A 33 18.93 -24.99 20.01
N ASP A 34 19.32 -24.36 21.13
CA ASP A 34 18.83 -24.68 22.48
C ASP A 34 17.49 -24.01 22.82
N ASN A 35 16.87 -23.32 21.85
CA ASN A 35 15.63 -22.57 22.02
C ASN A 35 15.67 -21.49 23.13
N ALA A 36 16.85 -21.07 23.58
CA ALA A 36 16.99 -19.96 24.51
C ALA A 36 16.73 -18.61 23.82
N PRO A 37 16.38 -17.56 24.57
CA PRO A 37 16.22 -16.22 24.01
C PRO A 37 17.48 -15.78 23.25
N SER A 38 17.33 -15.35 22.01
CA SER A 38 18.42 -14.80 21.19
C SER A 38 18.70 -13.34 21.50
N GLY A 39 17.73 -12.63 22.08
CA GLY A 39 17.77 -11.19 22.31
C GLY A 39 17.61 -10.36 21.04
N LEU A 40 17.26 -10.99 19.93
CA LEU A 40 17.10 -10.32 18.64
C LEU A 40 15.62 -10.17 18.26
N TYR A 41 15.24 -8.97 17.84
CA TYR A 41 13.99 -8.72 17.16
C TYR A 41 14.16 -8.92 15.65
N GLY A 42 13.05 -9.15 14.94
CA GLY A 42 13.07 -9.22 13.47
C GLY A 42 13.76 -8.03 12.81
N ALA A 43 13.61 -6.84 13.37
CA ALA A 43 14.22 -5.61 12.86
C ALA A 43 15.73 -5.49 13.19
N THR A 44 16.19 -6.01 14.33
CA THR A 44 17.60 -5.89 14.76
C THR A 44 18.46 -7.07 14.35
N GLY A 45 17.86 -8.22 14.06
CA GLY A 45 18.50 -9.44 13.58
C GLY A 45 18.30 -9.67 12.09
N SER A 46 17.27 -10.45 11.76
CA SER A 46 17.07 -11.00 10.41
C SER A 46 16.86 -9.94 9.32
N LEU A 47 16.22 -8.80 9.59
CA LEU A 47 16.13 -7.69 8.63
C LEU A 47 17.51 -7.13 8.26
N ARG A 48 18.41 -7.00 9.24
CA ARG A 48 19.76 -6.50 8.97
C ARG A 48 20.54 -7.45 8.07
N ALA A 49 20.51 -8.75 8.37
CA ALA A 49 21.15 -9.75 7.53
C ALA A 49 20.59 -9.78 6.10
N TRP A 50 19.26 -9.73 5.97
CA TRP A 50 18.60 -9.61 4.68
C TRP A 50 19.06 -8.36 3.92
N SER A 51 19.08 -7.21 4.58
CA SER A 51 19.49 -5.93 3.98
C SER A 51 20.96 -5.95 3.53
N GLU A 52 21.85 -6.55 4.33
CA GLU A 52 23.26 -6.67 3.95
C GLU A 52 23.47 -7.55 2.71
N LEU A 53 22.72 -8.66 2.60
CA LEU A 53 22.77 -9.51 1.42
C LEU A 53 22.20 -8.77 0.19
N PHE A 54 21.02 -8.18 0.32
CA PHE A 54 20.31 -7.59 -0.82
C PHE A 54 20.96 -6.30 -1.33
N ARG A 55 21.73 -5.58 -0.52
CA ARG A 55 22.58 -4.46 -1.00
C ARG A 55 23.71 -4.91 -1.93
N LYS A 56 24.14 -6.17 -1.83
CA LYS A 56 25.24 -6.73 -2.64
C LYS A 56 24.76 -7.48 -3.87
N LEU A 57 23.46 -7.78 -3.94
CA LEU A 57 22.87 -8.51 -5.06
C LEU A 57 22.30 -7.54 -6.10
N PRO A 58 22.49 -7.82 -7.39
CA PRO A 58 21.74 -7.13 -8.42
C PRO A 58 20.26 -7.55 -8.29
N THR A 59 19.40 -6.58 -8.04
CA THR A 59 17.96 -6.81 -7.88
C THR A 59 17.17 -5.82 -8.73
N ARG A 60 15.98 -6.22 -9.15
CA ARG A 60 15.02 -5.32 -9.79
C ARG A 60 14.16 -4.64 -8.73
N PRO A 61 13.85 -3.35 -8.89
CA PRO A 61 12.93 -2.68 -7.97
C PRO A 61 11.56 -3.33 -8.03
N LEU A 62 10.86 -3.36 -6.89
CA LEU A 62 9.47 -3.76 -6.85
C LEU A 62 8.64 -2.77 -7.68
N SER A 63 7.90 -3.30 -8.65
CA SER A 63 6.98 -2.50 -9.46
C SER A 63 5.67 -2.29 -8.72
N ALA A 64 5.18 -1.05 -8.71
CA ALA A 64 3.83 -0.74 -8.26
C ALA A 64 2.77 -0.94 -9.35
N ALA A 65 3.19 -1.31 -10.58
CA ALA A 65 2.23 -1.60 -11.63
C ALA A 65 1.39 -2.83 -11.26
N PRO A 66 0.08 -2.78 -11.44
CA PRO A 66 -0.77 -3.93 -11.20
C PRO A 66 -0.36 -5.09 -12.13
N GLY A 67 -0.39 -6.32 -11.61
CA GLY A 67 -0.23 -7.52 -12.41
C GLY A 67 -1.42 -7.77 -13.32
N GLU A 68 -1.34 -8.81 -14.14
CA GLU A 68 -2.44 -9.24 -15.01
C GLU A 68 -3.70 -9.51 -14.17
N GLY A 69 -4.85 -9.05 -14.64
CA GLY A 69 -6.13 -9.15 -13.93
C GLY A 69 -6.34 -8.16 -12.79
N LEU A 70 -5.40 -7.22 -12.60
CA LEU A 70 -5.53 -6.15 -11.62
C LEU A 70 -5.63 -4.78 -12.32
N GLU A 71 -6.37 -3.87 -11.70
CA GLU A 71 -6.40 -2.46 -12.08
C GLU A 71 -6.10 -1.56 -10.87
N MET A 72 -5.61 -0.35 -11.12
CA MET A 72 -5.44 0.64 -10.04
C MET A 72 -6.74 1.41 -9.85
N ALA A 73 -7.24 1.44 -8.63
CA ALA A 73 -8.44 2.19 -8.28
C ALA A 73 -8.18 3.13 -7.11
N TRP A 74 -8.80 4.31 -7.14
CA TRP A 74 -8.86 5.19 -6.00
C TRP A 74 -9.97 4.73 -5.06
N ILE A 75 -9.63 4.47 -3.82
CA ILE A 75 -10.51 3.92 -2.79
C ILE A 75 -10.55 4.87 -1.60
N ASP A 76 -11.73 5.05 -1.05
CA ASP A 76 -11.91 5.59 0.29
C ASP A 76 -11.72 4.46 1.31
N PRO A 77 -10.64 4.48 2.12
CA PRO A 77 -10.37 3.39 3.07
C PRO A 77 -11.44 3.21 4.13
N SER A 78 -12.24 4.23 4.39
CA SER A 78 -13.31 4.17 5.41
C SER A 78 -14.54 3.40 4.95
N SER A 79 -14.82 3.43 3.66
CA SER A 79 -16.00 2.79 3.06
C SER A 79 -15.67 1.59 2.17
N GLY A 80 -14.42 1.48 1.71
CA GLY A 80 -13.99 0.47 0.75
C GLY A 80 -14.52 0.71 -0.68
N HIS A 81 -15.17 1.84 -0.94
CA HIS A 81 -15.72 2.15 -2.26
C HIS A 81 -14.76 2.95 -3.13
N ARG A 82 -14.95 2.86 -4.44
CA ARG A 82 -14.26 3.71 -5.41
C ARG A 82 -14.61 5.17 -5.13
N THR A 83 -13.61 6.05 -5.15
CA THR A 83 -13.77 7.46 -4.85
C THR A 83 -12.95 8.34 -5.79
N ASP A 84 -13.16 9.66 -5.72
CA ASP A 84 -12.38 10.62 -6.48
C ASP A 84 -10.96 10.76 -5.89
N PRO A 85 -9.90 10.86 -6.72
CA PRO A 85 -8.53 11.06 -6.25
C PRO A 85 -8.33 12.34 -5.40
N GLN A 86 -9.23 13.31 -5.54
CA GLN A 86 -9.18 14.57 -4.78
C GLN A 86 -9.81 14.44 -3.38
N CYS A 87 -10.47 13.33 -3.06
CA CYS A 87 -11.06 13.13 -1.74
C CYS A 87 -9.97 12.94 -0.67
N GLU A 88 -10.15 13.62 0.45
CA GLU A 88 -9.26 13.49 1.60
C GLU A 88 -9.16 12.03 2.05
N GLY A 89 -7.95 11.53 2.22
CA GLY A 89 -7.68 10.14 2.60
C GLY A 89 -7.78 9.12 1.46
N ALA A 90 -8.19 9.51 0.24
CA ALA A 90 -8.22 8.61 -0.91
C ALA A 90 -6.85 7.98 -1.16
N ARG A 91 -6.85 6.67 -1.43
CA ARG A 91 -5.64 5.91 -1.72
C ARG A 91 -5.78 5.15 -3.02
N GLN A 92 -4.74 5.19 -3.83
CA GLN A 92 -4.65 4.36 -5.02
C GLN A 92 -4.14 2.97 -4.64
N VAL A 93 -4.95 1.95 -4.89
CA VAL A 93 -4.62 0.56 -4.57
C VAL A 93 -4.92 -0.37 -5.76
N PRO A 94 -4.18 -1.48 -5.89
CA PRO A 94 -4.52 -2.50 -6.87
C PRO A 94 -5.78 -3.26 -6.42
N VAL A 95 -6.73 -3.44 -7.34
CA VAL A 95 -7.96 -4.20 -7.13
C VAL A 95 -8.14 -5.22 -8.26
N VAL A 96 -8.90 -6.26 -8.04
CA VAL A 96 -9.22 -7.22 -9.11
C VAL A 96 -10.10 -6.52 -10.15
N ALA A 97 -9.67 -6.58 -11.42
CA ALA A 97 -10.36 -5.92 -12.51
C ALA A 97 -11.82 -6.40 -12.61
N GLY A 98 -12.74 -5.46 -12.69
CA GLY A 98 -14.18 -5.72 -12.78
C GLY A 98 -14.86 -6.18 -11.49
N TYR A 99 -14.12 -6.38 -10.38
CA TYR A 99 -14.71 -6.78 -9.10
C TYR A 99 -15.27 -5.59 -8.32
N LEU A 100 -14.61 -4.45 -8.39
CA LEU A 100 -15.09 -3.23 -7.75
C LEU A 100 -16.06 -2.49 -8.65
N SER A 101 -17.22 -2.06 -8.12
CA SER A 101 -18.17 -1.23 -8.88
C SER A 101 -17.45 -0.05 -9.54
N GLN A 102 -17.82 0.25 -10.78
CA GLN A 102 -17.31 1.41 -11.51
C GLN A 102 -17.91 2.72 -11.02
N ASP A 103 -18.98 2.66 -10.21
CA ASP A 103 -19.61 3.83 -9.63
C ASP A 103 -18.66 4.50 -8.62
N THR A 104 -18.29 5.73 -8.93
CA THR A 104 -17.47 6.54 -8.04
C THR A 104 -18.36 7.22 -7.01
N GLN A 105 -18.17 6.92 -5.75
CA GLN A 105 -18.84 7.64 -4.67
C GLN A 105 -18.07 8.94 -4.38
N GLY A 106 -18.81 10.06 -4.31
CA GLY A 106 -18.23 11.35 -3.91
C GLY A 106 -17.61 11.31 -2.52
N CYS A 107 -16.79 12.30 -2.21
CA CYS A 107 -16.12 12.41 -0.91
C CYS A 107 -17.10 12.31 0.26
N PHE A 108 -16.64 11.79 1.38
CA PHE A 108 -17.45 11.60 2.59
C PHE A 108 -18.27 12.84 2.95
N TRP A 109 -17.67 14.03 2.93
CA TRP A 109 -18.35 15.27 3.24
C TRP A 109 -19.41 15.67 2.21
N GLN A 110 -19.24 15.36 0.95
CA GLN A 110 -20.29 15.55 -0.07
C GLN A 110 -21.48 14.61 0.17
N ARG A 111 -21.19 13.35 0.56
CA ARG A 111 -22.25 12.39 0.92
C ARG A 111 -23.03 12.82 2.16
N VAL A 112 -22.34 13.29 3.17
CA VAL A 112 -22.97 13.82 4.40
C VAL A 112 -23.82 15.05 4.08
N GLY A 113 -23.32 15.99 3.28
CA GLY A 113 -24.06 17.16 2.83
C GLY A 113 -25.35 16.81 2.09
N ASN A 114 -25.29 15.83 1.18
CA ASN A 114 -26.46 15.34 0.47
C ASN A 114 -27.48 14.62 1.35
N MET A 115 -27.03 13.97 2.45
CA MET A 115 -27.89 13.27 3.39
C MET A 115 -28.65 14.21 4.32
N PHE A 116 -28.11 15.41 4.60
CA PHE A 116 -28.72 16.41 5.46
C PHE A 116 -29.45 17.55 4.70
N GLY A 117 -29.71 17.35 3.40
CA GLY A 117 -30.61 18.22 2.64
C GLY A 117 -30.11 19.63 2.43
N GLY A 118 -29.05 19.77 1.67
CA GLY A 118 -28.55 21.07 1.18
C GLY A 118 -28.44 21.04 -0.34
N GLY A 119 -29.55 21.10 -1.03
CA GLY A 119 -29.55 21.45 -2.44
C GLY A 119 -29.12 22.90 -2.59
N GLN A 120 -27.88 23.16 -3.06
CA GLN A 120 -27.54 24.40 -3.72
C GLN A 120 -26.43 24.13 -4.76
N ASP A 121 -26.67 24.63 -5.92
CA ASP A 121 -25.93 24.56 -7.16
C ASP A 121 -24.41 24.64 -7.00
N ALA A 122 -23.71 23.69 -7.57
CA ALA A 122 -22.26 23.75 -7.74
C ALA A 122 -21.94 24.95 -8.67
N PRO A 123 -20.99 25.82 -8.32
CA PRO A 123 -20.54 26.86 -9.24
C PRO A 123 -19.90 26.21 -10.46
N ALA A 124 -20.35 26.60 -11.63
CA ALA A 124 -19.83 26.19 -12.93
C ALA A 124 -18.31 26.39 -13.00
N SER A 125 -17.61 25.37 -13.47
CA SER A 125 -16.17 25.45 -13.77
C SER A 125 -15.89 26.61 -14.74
N PRO A 126 -14.83 27.37 -14.54
CA PRO A 126 -14.48 28.44 -15.46
C PRO A 126 -14.09 27.86 -16.82
N THR A 127 -14.84 28.28 -17.83
CA THR A 127 -14.61 28.03 -19.24
C THR A 127 -13.20 28.45 -19.64
N SER A 128 -12.45 27.56 -20.27
CA SER A 128 -11.15 27.83 -20.87
C SER A 128 -11.24 29.04 -21.81
N ALA A 129 -10.38 30.03 -21.60
CA ALA A 129 -10.22 31.16 -22.49
C ALA A 129 -9.60 30.70 -23.83
N PRO A 130 -10.00 31.32 -24.96
CA PRO A 130 -9.45 31.00 -26.26
C PRO A 130 -8.04 31.57 -26.41
N SER A 131 -7.14 30.76 -27.00
CA SER A 131 -5.82 31.17 -27.46
C SER A 131 -5.94 32.30 -28.47
N ARG A 132 -5.23 33.38 -28.24
CA ARG A 132 -4.98 34.40 -29.25
C ARG A 132 -3.62 34.15 -29.87
N ASP A 133 -3.63 34.24 -31.18
CA ASP A 133 -2.57 34.29 -32.19
C ASP A 133 -1.18 34.67 -31.72
#